data_98ff2c0cf7e41e9d9ac7c47831874ef5
#
_entry.id   98ff2c0cf7e41e9d9ac7c47831874ef5
#
_cell.length_a   1.000
_cell.length_b   1.000
_cell.length_c   1.000
_cell.angle_alpha   90.00
_cell.angle_beta   90.00
_cell.angle_gamma   90.00
#
_symmetry.space_group_name_H-M   'P 1'
#
loop_
_entity.id
_entity.type
_entity.pdbx_description
1 polymer ?
#
loop_
_entity_poly.entity_id
_entity_poly.type
_entity_poly.pdbx_seq_one_letter_code
_entity_poly.pdbx_strand_id
1 'polypeptide(L)'
;MRSGEETGRLSEAFTYLANYLERQHAVVSKARNALVYPAFVIASFIGVMVLMMTLVIPKLADIIEETQQAIPWYTKLIIGTSDFLVHYGIFLLLVLAAGGVLLWRYGISAVGKQALSELKYRKLYLSRISDNLSTMVESGISMLRALEITAEVVDSEVYKNILKEASLKVKAGMPVSQALAVYPEIPGIIVQMMKVGEESGKFGYVLSTMAKFYEREVENEVDTLVGISICRP
;
A
#
# COMPACT_ATOMS: atom_id res chain seq x y z
N MET A 1 -2.68 23.78 4.58
CA MET A 1 -2.96 25.00 5.34
C MET A 1 -2.21 26.20 4.81
N ARG A 2 -0.88 26.15 4.62
CA ARG A 2 -0.06 27.26 4.11
C ARG A 2 -0.54 27.82 2.75
N SER A 3 -1.03 26.96 1.86
CA SER A 3 -1.59 27.33 0.56
C SER A 3 -2.88 28.18 0.65
N GLY A 4 -3.77 27.88 1.60
CA GLY A 4 -5.01 28.63 1.80
C GLY A 4 -4.80 29.97 2.50
N GLU A 5 -3.74 30.10 3.29
CA GLU A 5 -3.36 31.32 3.99
C GLU A 5 -2.80 32.37 3.02
N GLU A 6 -1.99 31.93 2.04
CA GLU A 6 -1.43 32.80 1.01
C GLU A 6 -2.46 33.31 -0.02
N THR A 7 -3.56 32.55 -0.23
CA THR A 7 -4.60 32.89 -1.23
C THR A 7 -5.88 33.48 -0.62
N GLY A 8 -6.01 33.55 0.72
CA GLY A 8 -7.22 34.01 1.40
C GLY A 8 -8.40 33.02 1.30
N ARG A 9 -8.20 31.80 0.78
CA ARG A 9 -9.22 30.76 0.57
C ARG A 9 -9.15 29.64 1.61
N LEU A 10 -9.06 30.00 2.87
CA LEU A 10 -8.95 29.06 3.99
C LEU A 10 -10.10 28.03 4.02
N SER A 11 -11.33 28.44 3.72
CA SER A 11 -12.50 27.55 3.71
C SER A 11 -12.36 26.45 2.64
N GLU A 12 -11.88 26.78 1.45
CA GLU A 12 -11.64 25.81 0.37
C GLU A 12 -10.49 24.85 0.74
N ALA A 13 -9.44 25.37 1.38
CA ALA A 13 -8.31 24.56 1.84
C ALA A 13 -8.73 23.56 2.95
N PHE A 14 -9.60 23.98 3.86
CA PHE A 14 -10.16 23.08 4.89
C PHE A 14 -11.08 22.01 4.29
N THR A 15 -11.93 22.38 3.35
CA THR A 15 -12.81 21.43 2.65
C THR A 15 -11.99 20.41 1.85
N TYR A 16 -10.95 20.87 1.16
CA TYR A 16 -10.02 19.99 0.47
C TYR A 16 -9.32 19.01 1.43
N LEU A 17 -8.81 19.52 2.55
CA LEU A 17 -8.14 18.69 3.55
C LEU A 17 -9.09 17.66 4.16
N ALA A 18 -10.33 18.03 4.43
CA ALA A 18 -11.36 17.12 4.93
C ALA A 18 -11.63 15.99 3.91
N ASN A 19 -11.88 16.34 2.65
CA ASN A 19 -12.10 15.37 1.57
C ASN A 19 -10.87 14.49 1.32
N TYR A 20 -9.67 15.04 1.41
CA TYR A 20 -8.41 14.30 1.27
C TYR A 20 -8.24 13.26 2.38
N LEU A 21 -8.47 13.64 3.64
CA LEU A 21 -8.40 12.73 4.79
C LEU A 21 -9.48 11.65 4.72
N GLU A 22 -10.69 12.01 4.30
CA GLU A 22 -11.79 11.07 4.13
C GLU A 22 -11.48 10.02 3.06
N ARG A 23 -10.95 10.42 1.91
CA ARG A 23 -10.51 9.48 0.85
C ARG A 23 -9.38 8.57 1.32
N GLN A 24 -8.37 9.09 2.02
CA GLN A 24 -7.30 8.26 2.58
C GLN A 24 -7.85 7.23 3.57
N HIS A 25 -8.77 7.64 4.45
CA HIS A 25 -9.43 6.74 5.38
C HIS A 25 -10.28 5.68 4.67
N ALA A 26 -10.99 6.05 3.61
CA ALA A 26 -11.82 5.12 2.83
C ALA A 26 -10.98 4.01 2.17
N VAL A 27 -9.85 4.34 1.55
CA VAL A 27 -8.95 3.34 0.91
C VAL A 27 -8.37 2.38 1.94
N VAL A 28 -7.85 2.89 3.06
CA VAL A 28 -7.27 2.05 4.13
C VAL A 28 -8.34 1.19 4.79
N SER A 29 -9.53 1.74 5.04
CA SER A 29 -10.66 1.01 5.61
C SER A 29 -11.16 -0.09 4.68
N LYS A 30 -11.28 0.19 3.38
CA LYS A 30 -11.66 -0.78 2.35
C LYS A 30 -10.68 -1.94 2.30
N ALA A 31 -9.38 -1.67 2.28
CA ALA A 31 -8.33 -2.68 2.29
C ALA A 31 -8.35 -3.52 3.59
N ARG A 32 -8.53 -2.88 4.74
CA ARG A 32 -8.62 -3.58 6.04
C ARG A 32 -9.84 -4.48 6.12
N ASN A 33 -11.02 -3.97 5.71
CA ASN A 33 -12.26 -4.75 5.76
C ASN A 33 -12.22 -5.96 4.82
N ALA A 34 -11.56 -5.82 3.67
CA ALA A 34 -11.38 -6.90 2.73
C ALA A 34 -10.49 -8.04 3.25
N LEU A 35 -9.55 -7.75 4.15
CA LEU A 35 -8.67 -8.75 4.77
C LEU A 35 -9.32 -9.50 5.94
N VAL A 36 -10.40 -8.97 6.52
CA VAL A 36 -11.07 -9.60 7.68
C VAL A 36 -11.65 -10.96 7.32
N TYR A 37 -12.33 -11.07 6.16
CA TYR A 37 -12.94 -12.32 5.74
C TYR A 37 -11.91 -13.43 5.47
N PRO A 38 -10.86 -13.24 4.64
CA PRO A 38 -9.82 -14.25 4.48
C PRO A 38 -9.11 -14.63 5.78
N ALA A 39 -8.85 -13.67 6.65
CA ALA A 39 -8.24 -13.94 7.94
C ALA A 39 -9.13 -14.82 8.83
N PHE A 40 -10.44 -14.56 8.85
CA PHE A 40 -11.39 -15.39 9.59
C PHE A 40 -11.48 -16.82 9.03
N VAL A 41 -11.55 -16.97 7.70
CA VAL A 41 -11.60 -18.29 7.05
C VAL A 41 -10.34 -19.09 7.34
N ILE A 42 -9.16 -18.48 7.19
CA ILE A 42 -7.88 -19.15 7.47
C ILE A 42 -7.77 -19.51 8.95
N ALA A 43 -8.14 -18.61 9.85
CA ALA A 43 -8.12 -18.87 11.29
C ALA A 43 -9.06 -20.02 11.68
N SER A 44 -10.28 -20.07 11.12
CA SER A 44 -11.24 -21.15 11.34
C SER A 44 -10.72 -22.48 10.80
N PHE A 45 -10.13 -22.49 9.59
CA PHE A 45 -9.55 -23.69 9.01
C PHE A 45 -8.40 -24.24 9.85
N ILE A 46 -7.48 -23.36 10.29
CA ILE A 46 -6.38 -23.75 11.18
C ILE A 46 -6.94 -24.27 12.53
N GLY A 47 -7.96 -23.61 13.09
CA GLY A 47 -8.59 -24.04 14.33
C GLY A 47 -9.18 -25.45 14.23
N VAL A 48 -9.92 -25.74 13.17
CA VAL A 48 -10.47 -27.08 12.91
C VAL A 48 -9.35 -28.09 12.71
N MET A 49 -8.32 -27.77 11.96
CA MET A 49 -7.18 -28.64 11.71
C MET A 49 -6.43 -28.99 13.01
N VAL A 50 -6.17 -28.00 13.86
CA VAL A 50 -5.55 -28.21 15.19
C VAL A 50 -6.44 -29.10 16.06
N LEU A 51 -7.75 -28.85 16.11
CA LEU A 51 -8.69 -29.64 16.88
C LEU A 51 -8.72 -31.09 16.41
N MET A 52 -8.73 -31.32 15.09
CA MET A 52 -8.65 -32.68 14.53
C MET A 52 -7.36 -33.39 14.94
N MET A 53 -6.22 -32.70 14.80
CA MET A 53 -4.89 -33.24 15.13
C MET A 53 -4.73 -33.53 16.63
N THR A 54 -5.31 -32.71 17.50
CA THR A 54 -5.12 -32.86 18.97
C THR A 54 -6.14 -33.74 19.64
N LEU A 55 -7.37 -33.88 19.15
CA LEU A 55 -8.45 -34.64 19.79
C LEU A 55 -8.84 -35.90 19.03
N VAL A 56 -8.88 -35.84 17.69
CA VAL A 56 -9.40 -36.97 16.90
C VAL A 56 -8.30 -37.97 16.56
N ILE A 57 -7.18 -37.50 16.07
CA ILE A 57 -6.06 -38.36 15.63
C ILE A 57 -5.51 -39.24 16.79
N PRO A 58 -5.25 -38.72 18.01
CA PRO A 58 -4.79 -39.57 19.11
C PRO A 58 -5.78 -40.70 19.45
N LYS A 59 -7.09 -40.40 19.52
CA LYS A 59 -8.10 -41.40 19.78
C LYS A 59 -8.17 -42.50 18.71
N LEU A 60 -7.95 -42.14 17.45
CA LEU A 60 -7.85 -43.10 16.36
C LEU A 60 -6.57 -43.94 16.47
N ALA A 61 -5.46 -43.34 16.89
CA ALA A 61 -4.19 -44.07 17.11
C ALA A 61 -4.33 -45.13 18.18
N ASP A 62 -4.97 -44.81 19.33
CA ASP A 62 -5.24 -45.75 20.41
C ASP A 62 -6.07 -46.96 19.93
N ILE A 63 -7.11 -46.74 19.12
CA ILE A 63 -7.97 -47.83 18.57
C ILE A 63 -7.18 -48.71 17.59
N ILE A 64 -6.27 -48.11 16.78
CA ILE A 64 -5.46 -48.86 15.82
C ILE A 64 -4.42 -49.72 16.56
N GLU A 65 -3.82 -49.23 17.65
CA GLU A 65 -2.88 -49.99 18.46
C GLU A 65 -3.55 -51.19 19.14
N GLU A 66 -4.78 -51.02 19.63
CA GLU A 66 -5.56 -52.13 20.22
C GLU A 66 -5.88 -53.25 19.22
N THR A 67 -6.03 -52.91 17.93
CA THR A 67 -6.36 -53.90 16.87
C THR A 67 -5.15 -54.64 16.31
N GLN A 68 -3.92 -54.38 16.75
CA GLN A 68 -2.66 -55.00 16.31
C GLN A 68 -2.47 -55.05 14.80
N GLN A 69 -3.10 -54.16 14.02
CA GLN A 69 -2.95 -54.10 12.60
C GLN A 69 -1.66 -53.35 12.22
N ALA A 70 -1.01 -53.79 11.16
CA ALA A 70 0.18 -53.11 10.63
C ALA A 70 -0.17 -51.73 10.15
N ILE A 71 0.28 -50.68 10.87
CA ILE A 71 0.02 -49.28 10.55
C ILE A 71 0.82 -48.88 9.32
N PRO A 72 0.21 -48.41 8.22
CA PRO A 72 0.90 -47.91 7.04
C PRO A 72 1.82 -46.74 7.40
N TRP A 73 2.93 -46.57 6.65
CA TRP A 73 3.96 -45.54 6.92
C TRP A 73 3.42 -44.12 6.95
N TYR A 74 2.44 -43.81 6.08
CA TYR A 74 1.81 -42.47 6.00
C TYR A 74 0.94 -42.20 7.26
N THR A 75 0.31 -43.20 7.83
CA THR A 75 -0.47 -43.05 9.08
C THR A 75 0.45 -42.79 10.27
N LYS A 76 1.63 -43.44 10.33
CA LYS A 76 2.67 -43.15 11.34
C LYS A 76 3.17 -41.70 11.27
N LEU A 77 3.31 -41.15 10.06
CA LEU A 77 3.71 -39.78 9.87
C LEU A 77 2.66 -38.79 10.38
N ILE A 78 1.37 -39.09 10.15
CA ILE A 78 0.26 -38.25 10.65
C ILE A 78 0.20 -38.29 12.17
N ILE A 79 0.29 -39.48 12.77
CA ILE A 79 0.29 -39.66 14.24
C ILE A 79 1.48 -38.93 14.85
N GLY A 80 2.70 -39.11 14.31
CA GLY A 80 3.89 -38.40 14.80
C GLY A 80 3.79 -36.88 14.71
N THR A 81 3.15 -36.34 13.66
CA THR A 81 2.87 -34.90 13.55
C THR A 81 1.85 -34.46 14.60
N SER A 82 0.85 -35.27 14.86
CA SER A 82 -0.16 -35.04 15.92
C SER A 82 0.50 -34.97 17.29
N ASP A 83 1.32 -35.96 17.65
CA ASP A 83 2.03 -36.01 18.94
C ASP A 83 2.98 -34.80 19.10
N PHE A 84 3.66 -34.43 18.04
CA PHE A 84 4.50 -33.21 18.04
C PHE A 84 3.66 -31.96 18.31
N LEU A 85 2.48 -31.83 17.68
CA LEU A 85 1.58 -30.71 17.91
C LEU A 85 1.01 -30.69 19.33
N VAL A 86 0.66 -31.85 19.88
CA VAL A 86 0.14 -31.98 21.26
C VAL A 86 1.20 -31.55 22.26
N HIS A 87 2.45 -32.03 22.11
CA HIS A 87 3.52 -31.74 23.08
C HIS A 87 4.18 -30.37 22.89
N TYR A 88 4.35 -29.94 21.65
CA TYR A 88 5.09 -28.72 21.33
C TYR A 88 4.25 -27.61 20.68
N GLY A 89 2.92 -27.82 20.52
CA GLY A 89 2.04 -26.88 19.84
C GLY A 89 2.04 -25.49 20.46
N ILE A 90 2.03 -25.40 21.79
CA ILE A 90 2.09 -24.11 22.51
C ILE A 90 3.42 -23.39 22.25
N PHE A 91 4.53 -24.16 22.28
CA PHE A 91 5.86 -23.61 22.01
C PHE A 91 5.99 -23.14 20.56
N LEU A 92 5.47 -23.93 19.60
CA LEU A 92 5.42 -23.57 18.19
C LEU A 92 4.61 -22.28 17.96
N LEU A 93 3.47 -22.16 18.64
CA LEU A 93 2.61 -20.98 18.57
C LEU A 93 3.31 -19.73 19.12
N LEU A 94 4.06 -19.86 20.23
CA LEU A 94 4.87 -18.78 20.79
C LEU A 94 6.01 -18.38 19.85
N VAL A 95 6.68 -19.34 19.23
CA VAL A 95 7.78 -19.08 18.26
C VAL A 95 7.21 -18.39 17.01
N LEU A 96 6.07 -18.83 16.48
CA LEU A 96 5.41 -18.19 15.35
C LEU A 96 4.92 -16.78 15.69
N ALA A 97 4.36 -16.57 16.87
CA ALA A 97 3.94 -15.26 17.34
C ALA A 97 5.15 -14.32 17.52
N ALA A 98 6.21 -14.78 18.16
CA ALA A 98 7.45 -14.01 18.33
C ALA A 98 8.12 -13.72 16.98
N GLY A 99 8.18 -14.71 16.07
CA GLY A 99 8.67 -14.55 14.71
C GLY A 99 7.84 -13.55 13.91
N GLY A 100 6.52 -13.62 14.01
CA GLY A 100 5.59 -12.67 13.39
C GLY A 100 5.78 -11.23 13.90
N VAL A 101 5.95 -11.07 15.22
CA VAL A 101 6.24 -9.75 15.83
C VAL A 101 7.61 -9.22 15.38
N LEU A 102 8.63 -10.09 15.33
CA LEU A 102 9.95 -9.72 14.84
C LEU A 102 9.91 -9.35 13.35
N LEU A 103 9.28 -10.15 12.51
CA LEU A 103 9.11 -9.85 11.09
C LEU A 103 8.30 -8.57 10.87
N TRP A 104 7.28 -8.33 11.68
CA TRP A 104 6.52 -7.08 11.64
C TRP A 104 7.39 -5.88 12.05
N ARG A 105 8.19 -6.03 13.10
CA ARG A 105 9.10 -4.99 13.57
C ARG A 105 10.26 -4.74 12.60
N TYR A 106 10.82 -5.80 12.00
CA TYR A 106 11.86 -5.69 10.96
C TYR A 106 11.29 -5.26 9.60
N GLY A 107 10.11 -5.72 9.22
CA GLY A 107 9.42 -5.31 7.97
C GLY A 107 8.99 -3.84 7.99
N ILE A 108 8.73 -3.27 9.18
CA ILE A 108 8.48 -1.83 9.38
C ILE A 108 9.80 -1.05 9.44
N SER A 109 10.94 -1.72 9.63
CA SER A 109 12.26 -1.08 9.64
C SER A 109 12.62 -0.51 8.27
N ALA A 110 13.41 0.57 8.25
CA ALA A 110 13.72 1.41 7.09
C ALA A 110 14.18 0.65 5.83
N VAL A 111 14.80 -0.52 5.98
CA VAL A 111 15.30 -1.34 4.85
C VAL A 111 14.17 -2.05 4.09
N GLY A 112 13.13 -2.54 4.78
CA GLY A 112 11.94 -3.13 4.15
C GLY A 112 11.07 -2.09 3.45
N LYS A 113 11.01 -0.86 4.00
CA LYS A 113 10.28 0.25 3.38
C LYS A 113 10.93 0.74 2.08
N GLN A 114 12.24 0.76 1.96
CA GLN A 114 12.91 1.25 0.76
C GLN A 114 12.79 0.30 -0.44
N ALA A 115 12.94 -1.00 -0.25
CA ALA A 115 12.91 -1.95 -1.37
C ALA A 115 11.48 -2.27 -1.87
N LEU A 116 10.47 -2.32 -0.98
CA LEU A 116 9.06 -2.51 -1.37
C LEU A 116 8.35 -1.20 -1.74
N SER A 117 8.84 -0.06 -1.26
CA SER A 117 8.20 1.24 -1.46
C SER A 117 8.41 1.81 -2.86
N GLU A 118 9.56 1.56 -3.49
CA GLU A 118 9.85 2.18 -4.78
C GLU A 118 8.93 1.70 -5.91
N LEU A 119 8.58 0.40 -5.97
CA LEU A 119 7.69 -0.10 -7.03
C LEU A 119 6.20 0.02 -6.69
N LYS A 120 5.82 -0.22 -5.43
CA LYS A 120 4.41 -0.34 -5.02
C LYS A 120 3.74 0.99 -4.69
N TYR A 121 4.50 1.98 -4.23
CA TYR A 121 3.97 3.30 -3.86
C TYR A 121 4.19 4.39 -4.92
N ARG A 122 4.88 4.08 -6.04
CA ARG A 122 5.13 5.03 -7.13
C ARG A 122 3.85 5.70 -7.62
N LYS A 123 2.81 4.92 -7.91
CA LYS A 123 1.52 5.43 -8.39
C LYS A 123 0.83 6.30 -7.34
N LEU A 124 0.91 5.92 -6.06
CA LEU A 124 0.35 6.69 -4.96
C LEU A 124 1.04 8.06 -4.80
N TYR A 125 2.37 8.09 -4.86
CA TYR A 125 3.11 9.36 -4.79
C TYR A 125 2.82 10.24 -6.00
N LEU A 126 2.75 9.67 -7.20
CA LEU A 126 2.42 10.42 -8.42
C LEU A 126 1.00 11.00 -8.37
N SER A 127 0.03 10.24 -7.87
CA SER A 127 -1.33 10.72 -7.61
C SER A 127 -1.32 11.92 -6.67
N ARG A 128 -0.67 11.79 -5.50
CA ARG A 128 -0.59 12.87 -4.49
C ARG A 128 0.14 14.11 -4.99
N ILE A 129 1.25 13.94 -5.69
CA ILE A 129 2.00 15.05 -6.28
C ILE A 129 1.13 15.79 -7.29
N SER A 130 0.48 15.06 -8.20
CA SER A 130 -0.39 15.66 -9.22
C SER A 130 -1.59 16.38 -8.61
N ASP A 131 -2.19 15.83 -7.56
CA ASP A 131 -3.33 16.42 -6.86
C ASP A 131 -2.94 17.70 -6.11
N ASN A 132 -1.82 17.68 -5.37
CA ASN A 132 -1.29 18.86 -4.70
C ASN A 132 -0.94 19.96 -5.69
N LEU A 133 -0.22 19.64 -6.77
CA LEU A 133 0.15 20.62 -7.80
C LEU A 133 -1.09 21.19 -8.50
N SER A 134 -2.09 20.34 -8.84
CA SER A 134 -3.34 20.78 -9.44
C SER A 134 -4.07 21.78 -8.57
N THR A 135 -4.29 21.42 -7.31
CA THR A 135 -5.01 22.27 -6.33
C THR A 135 -4.33 23.63 -6.14
N MET A 136 -2.99 23.65 -6.06
CA MET A 136 -2.25 24.90 -5.89
C MET A 136 -2.30 25.78 -7.14
N VAL A 137 -2.15 25.19 -8.31
CA VAL A 137 -2.19 25.94 -9.58
C VAL A 137 -3.60 26.45 -9.88
N GLU A 138 -4.65 25.66 -9.63
CA GLU A 138 -6.04 26.09 -9.73
C GLU A 138 -6.41 27.17 -8.74
N SER A 139 -5.76 27.20 -7.58
CA SER A 139 -5.88 28.29 -6.58
C SER A 139 -5.07 29.55 -6.94
N GLY A 140 -4.38 29.57 -8.10
CA GLY A 140 -3.62 30.73 -8.58
C GLY A 140 -2.19 30.83 -8.05
N ILE A 141 -1.69 29.80 -7.37
CA ILE A 141 -0.28 29.72 -6.95
C ILE A 141 0.57 29.43 -8.18
N SER A 142 1.69 30.16 -8.32
CA SER A 142 2.63 29.91 -9.42
C SER A 142 3.18 28.48 -9.38
N MET A 143 3.42 27.88 -10.55
CA MET A 143 3.93 26.50 -10.65
C MET A 143 5.25 26.29 -9.89
N LEU A 144 6.15 27.29 -9.93
CA LEU A 144 7.40 27.23 -9.16
C LEU A 144 7.13 27.07 -7.66
N ARG A 145 6.23 27.90 -7.13
CA ARG A 145 5.87 27.85 -5.70
C ARG A 145 5.12 26.56 -5.34
N ALA A 146 4.27 26.07 -6.24
CA ALA A 146 3.58 24.80 -6.07
C ALA A 146 4.57 23.62 -5.99
N LEU A 147 5.60 23.59 -6.84
CA LEU A 147 6.67 22.58 -6.78
C LEU A 147 7.44 22.61 -5.45
N GLU A 148 7.81 23.82 -4.97
CA GLU A 148 8.50 23.99 -3.70
C GLU A 148 7.66 23.46 -2.51
N ILE A 149 6.39 23.86 -2.43
CA ILE A 149 5.49 23.44 -1.35
C ILE A 149 5.23 21.93 -1.43
N THR A 150 5.01 21.39 -2.64
CA THR A 150 4.80 19.95 -2.81
C THR A 150 6.03 19.14 -2.39
N ALA A 151 7.23 19.65 -2.66
CA ALA A 151 8.48 19.02 -2.22
C ALA A 151 8.62 18.97 -0.68
N GLU A 152 8.03 19.93 0.05
CA GLU A 152 8.02 19.92 1.52
C GLU A 152 6.99 18.95 2.12
N VAL A 153 5.89 18.71 1.39
CA VAL A 153 4.75 17.91 1.87
C VAL A 153 4.84 16.44 1.47
N VAL A 154 5.56 16.12 0.37
CA VAL A 154 5.68 14.75 -0.10
C VAL A 154 6.49 13.89 0.89
N ASP A 155 5.90 12.76 1.32
CA ASP A 155 6.49 11.82 2.27
C ASP A 155 7.39 10.79 1.56
N SER A 156 8.29 11.27 0.69
CA SER A 156 9.28 10.46 -0.02
C SER A 156 10.51 11.30 -0.32
N GLU A 157 11.66 10.88 0.20
CA GLU A 157 12.93 11.60 -0.05
C GLU A 157 13.31 11.61 -1.54
N VAL A 158 12.97 10.57 -2.30
CA VAL A 158 13.24 10.50 -3.75
C VAL A 158 12.46 11.61 -4.47
N TYR A 159 11.14 11.64 -4.31
CA TYR A 159 10.31 12.65 -4.97
C TYR A 159 10.54 14.06 -4.45
N LYS A 160 10.87 14.21 -3.17
CA LYS A 160 11.25 15.49 -2.58
C LYS A 160 12.49 16.09 -3.26
N ASN A 161 13.51 15.26 -3.48
CA ASN A 161 14.73 15.70 -4.16
C ASN A 161 14.45 16.04 -5.63
N ILE A 162 13.69 15.19 -6.34
CA ILE A 162 13.26 15.45 -7.73
C ILE A 162 12.53 16.79 -7.85
N LEU A 163 11.55 17.05 -6.99
CA LEU A 163 10.76 18.28 -7.01
C LEU A 163 11.60 19.51 -6.66
N LYS A 164 12.54 19.41 -5.71
CA LYS A 164 13.48 20.49 -5.38
C LYS A 164 14.41 20.81 -6.53
N GLU A 165 15.00 19.81 -7.17
CA GLU A 165 15.86 20.03 -8.32
C GLU A 165 15.09 20.58 -9.52
N ALA A 166 13.87 20.05 -9.76
CA ALA A 166 12.99 20.56 -10.80
C ALA A 166 12.62 22.03 -10.55
N SER A 167 12.33 22.41 -9.29
CA SER A 167 12.02 23.81 -8.96
C SER A 167 13.19 24.76 -9.27
N LEU A 168 14.42 24.33 -9.03
CA LEU A 168 15.61 25.12 -9.38
C LEU A 168 15.77 25.30 -10.89
N LYS A 169 15.52 24.23 -11.68
CA LYS A 169 15.56 24.29 -13.15
C LYS A 169 14.46 25.20 -13.71
N VAL A 170 13.25 25.10 -13.14
CA VAL A 170 12.11 25.96 -13.52
C VAL A 170 12.38 27.43 -13.17
N LYS A 171 12.99 27.68 -12.02
CA LYS A 171 13.43 29.02 -11.62
C LYS A 171 14.47 29.62 -12.59
N ALA A 172 15.29 28.76 -13.22
CA ALA A 172 16.24 29.16 -14.28
C ALA A 172 15.57 29.33 -15.66
N GLY A 173 14.24 29.19 -15.77
CA GLY A 173 13.47 29.38 -17.01
C GLY A 173 13.23 28.12 -17.82
N MET A 174 13.59 26.94 -17.32
CA MET A 174 13.30 25.68 -18.00
C MET A 174 11.80 25.30 -17.85
N PRO A 175 11.14 24.81 -18.92
CA PRO A 175 9.78 24.27 -18.81
C PRO A 175 9.69 23.14 -17.78
N VAL A 176 8.59 23.07 -17.02
CA VAL A 176 8.38 22.04 -15.98
C VAL A 176 8.45 20.63 -16.57
N SER A 177 7.83 20.44 -17.75
CA SER A 177 7.87 19.18 -18.48
C SER A 177 9.29 18.72 -18.77
N GLN A 178 10.17 19.62 -19.19
CA GLN A 178 11.58 19.31 -19.44
C GLN A 178 12.37 19.10 -18.15
N ALA A 179 12.10 19.89 -17.12
CA ALA A 179 12.75 19.76 -15.82
C ALA A 179 12.49 18.39 -15.18
N LEU A 180 11.31 17.82 -15.39
CA LEU A 180 10.93 16.52 -14.86
C LEU A 180 11.25 15.34 -15.77
N ALA A 181 11.46 15.55 -17.08
CA ALA A 181 11.71 14.50 -18.06
C ALA A 181 13.00 13.70 -17.83
N VAL A 182 13.95 14.26 -17.10
CA VAL A 182 15.27 13.63 -16.84
C VAL A 182 15.24 12.56 -15.76
N TYR A 183 14.13 12.46 -15.01
CA TYR A 183 14.00 11.52 -13.89
C TYR A 183 13.21 10.28 -14.30
N PRO A 184 13.80 9.07 -14.21
CA PRO A 184 13.14 7.81 -14.57
C PRO A 184 11.96 7.47 -13.65
N GLU A 185 11.90 8.06 -12.45
CA GLU A 185 10.80 7.93 -11.51
C GLU A 185 9.52 8.61 -12.01
N ILE A 186 9.64 9.60 -12.89
CA ILE A 186 8.50 10.31 -13.49
C ILE A 186 8.13 9.62 -14.81
N PRO A 187 6.95 9.02 -14.92
CA PRO A 187 6.50 8.37 -16.14
C PRO A 187 6.43 9.34 -17.31
N GLY A 188 6.80 8.89 -18.50
CA GLY A 188 6.76 9.71 -19.71
C GLY A 188 5.39 10.30 -20.03
N ILE A 189 4.30 9.60 -19.63
CA ILE A 189 2.93 10.11 -19.80
C ILE A 189 2.68 11.39 -18.99
N ILE A 190 3.22 11.50 -17.77
CA ILE A 190 3.12 12.71 -16.95
C ILE A 190 3.87 13.85 -17.64
N VAL A 191 5.09 13.61 -18.13
CA VAL A 191 5.89 14.59 -18.83
C VAL A 191 5.19 15.13 -20.07
N GLN A 192 4.60 14.22 -20.87
CA GLN A 192 3.85 14.61 -22.07
C GLN A 192 2.60 15.42 -21.73
N MET A 193 1.85 15.00 -20.71
CA MET A 193 0.66 15.72 -20.26
C MET A 193 1.03 17.10 -19.67
N MET A 194 2.11 17.19 -18.91
CA MET A 194 2.60 18.48 -18.44
C MET A 194 2.99 19.41 -19.59
N LYS A 195 3.62 18.88 -20.64
CA LYS A 195 3.93 19.65 -21.85
C LYS A 195 2.67 20.21 -22.51
N VAL A 196 1.63 19.38 -22.66
CA VAL A 196 0.33 19.83 -23.18
C VAL A 196 -0.28 20.92 -22.28
N GLY A 197 -0.17 20.77 -20.95
CA GLY A 197 -0.62 21.76 -19.98
C GLY A 197 0.14 23.10 -20.10
N GLU A 198 1.46 23.04 -20.34
CA GLU A 198 2.31 24.21 -20.57
C GLU A 198 1.91 24.95 -21.86
N GLU A 199 1.79 24.22 -22.96
CA GLU A 199 1.46 24.79 -24.27
C GLU A 199 0.03 25.35 -24.33
N SER A 200 -0.92 24.72 -23.62
CA SER A 200 -2.34 25.13 -23.62
C SER A 200 -2.70 26.14 -22.53
N GLY A 201 -1.82 26.38 -21.56
CA GLY A 201 -2.11 27.19 -20.38
C GLY A 201 -3.09 26.52 -19.38
N LYS A 202 -3.46 25.25 -19.58
CA LYS A 202 -4.43 24.52 -18.75
C LYS A 202 -3.77 23.52 -17.78
N PHE A 203 -2.72 23.96 -17.13
CA PHE A 203 -1.90 23.13 -16.25
C PHE A 203 -2.72 22.45 -15.14
N GLY A 204 -3.58 23.21 -14.43
CA GLY A 204 -4.41 22.70 -13.36
C GLY A 204 -5.30 21.56 -13.82
N TYR A 205 -6.02 21.72 -14.93
CA TYR A 205 -6.89 20.69 -15.50
C TYR A 205 -6.12 19.39 -15.85
N VAL A 206 -4.94 19.56 -16.48
CA VAL A 206 -4.12 18.40 -16.85
C VAL A 206 -3.62 17.64 -15.63
N LEU A 207 -3.15 18.35 -14.62
CA LEU A 207 -2.68 17.75 -13.36
C LEU A 207 -3.83 17.08 -12.59
N SER A 208 -5.02 17.68 -12.55
CA SER A 208 -6.22 17.09 -11.94
C SER A 208 -6.62 15.79 -12.65
N THR A 209 -6.52 15.78 -13.98
CA THR A 209 -6.77 14.57 -14.78
C THR A 209 -5.77 13.46 -14.45
N MET A 210 -4.48 13.81 -14.30
CA MET A 210 -3.43 12.85 -13.92
C MET A 210 -3.61 12.34 -12.49
N ALA A 211 -3.97 13.21 -11.56
CA ALA A 211 -4.26 12.80 -10.19
C ALA A 211 -5.37 11.73 -10.14
N LYS A 212 -6.50 11.99 -10.81
CA LYS A 212 -7.63 11.04 -10.90
C LYS A 212 -7.25 9.74 -11.63
N PHE A 213 -6.41 9.81 -12.65
CA PHE A 213 -5.93 8.63 -13.35
C PHE A 213 -5.12 7.72 -12.41
N TYR A 214 -4.12 8.28 -11.71
CA TYR A 214 -3.30 7.49 -10.79
C TYR A 214 -4.06 7.05 -9.53
N GLU A 215 -5.03 7.83 -9.05
CA GLU A 215 -5.94 7.42 -7.97
C GLU A 215 -6.69 6.13 -8.35
N ARG A 216 -7.30 6.10 -9.55
CA ARG A 216 -7.97 4.91 -10.06
C ARG A 216 -7.03 3.72 -10.26
N GLU A 217 -5.81 3.96 -10.72
CA GLU A 217 -4.80 2.92 -10.86
C GLU A 217 -4.45 2.28 -9.50
N VAL A 218 -4.32 3.09 -8.45
CA VAL A 218 -4.10 2.61 -7.08
C VAL A 218 -5.31 1.82 -6.57
N GLU A 219 -6.53 2.33 -6.79
CA GLU A 219 -7.77 1.63 -6.41
C GLU A 219 -7.90 0.28 -7.12
N ASN A 220 -7.63 0.22 -8.42
CA ASN A 220 -7.67 -1.01 -9.20
C ASN A 220 -6.64 -2.05 -8.71
N GLU A 221 -5.45 -1.62 -8.31
CA GLU A 221 -4.45 -2.52 -7.72
C GLU A 221 -4.91 -3.08 -6.38
N VAL A 222 -5.49 -2.23 -5.53
CA VAL A 222 -6.07 -2.68 -4.25
C VAL A 222 -7.23 -3.64 -4.49
N ASP A 223 -8.15 -3.33 -5.41
CA ASP A 223 -9.29 -4.19 -5.74
C ASP A 223 -8.85 -5.53 -6.39
N THR A 224 -7.76 -5.54 -7.16
CA THR A 224 -7.17 -6.76 -7.71
C THR A 224 -6.59 -7.65 -6.61
N LEU A 225 -5.86 -7.08 -5.66
CA LEU A 225 -5.33 -7.82 -4.51
C LEU A 225 -6.44 -8.40 -3.62
N VAL A 226 -7.55 -7.68 -3.50
CA VAL A 226 -8.76 -8.11 -2.78
C VAL A 226 -9.55 -9.11 -3.60
N GLY A 227 -9.67 -8.92 -4.91
CA GLY A 227 -10.44 -9.77 -5.83
C GLY A 227 -9.83 -11.16 -6.01
N ILE A 228 -8.51 -11.33 -5.88
CA ILE A 228 -7.86 -12.64 -5.84
C ILE A 228 -8.30 -13.44 -4.59
N SER A 229 -8.74 -12.75 -3.53
CA SER A 229 -9.22 -13.37 -2.29
C SER A 229 -10.70 -13.78 -2.35
N ILE A 230 -11.44 -13.37 -3.38
CA ILE A 230 -12.86 -13.70 -3.54
C ILE A 230 -13.04 -14.23 -4.96
N CYS A 231 -12.90 -15.57 -5.14
CA CYS A 231 -13.45 -16.23 -6.32
C CYS A 231 -14.92 -15.81 -6.44
N ARG A 232 -15.23 -14.98 -7.42
CA ARG A 232 -16.62 -14.75 -7.85
C ARG A 232 -17.16 -16.07 -8.39
N PRO A 233 -18.30 -16.55 -7.89
CA PRO A 233 -19.03 -17.63 -8.56
C PRO A 233 -19.52 -17.20 -9.93
#